data_272b49e433e5c47e9575190ac3733ac2
#
_entry.id   272b49e433e5c47e9575190ac3733ac2
#
_cell.length_a   1.000
_cell.length_b   1.000
_cell.length_c   1.000
_cell.angle_alpha   90.00
_cell.angle_beta   90.00
_cell.angle_gamma   90.00
#
_symmetry.space_group_name_H-M   'P 1'
#
loop_
_entity.id
_entity.type
_entity.pdbx_description
1 polymer ?
#
loop_
_entity_poly.entity_id
_entity_poly.type
_entity_poly.pdbx_seq_one_letter_code
_entity_poly.pdbx_strand_id
1 'polypeptide(L)'
;WIFAPVWTTLYILMGIALYLVWKSTATASIKQTAILLFVVQLTLNFFWSILFFKFQLTGWAFVEIIAMWGAILFTILWFGKISSTAAWLLVPYICWVSFASLLNYSIWKLN
;
A
#
# COMPACT_ATOMS: atom_id res chain seq x y z
N TRP A 1 16.73 9.37 -5.43
CA TRP A 1 15.80 10.40 -5.94
C TRP A 1 14.70 9.83 -6.81
N ILE A 2 14.91 8.65 -7.37
CA ILE A 2 13.91 7.99 -8.20
C ILE A 2 12.68 7.58 -7.39
N PHE A 3 12.87 7.24 -6.10
CA PHE A 3 11.76 6.81 -5.25
C PHE A 3 10.79 7.95 -4.93
N ALA A 4 11.28 9.19 -4.80
CA ALA A 4 10.43 10.30 -4.40
C ALA A 4 9.31 10.59 -5.42
N PRO A 5 9.60 10.72 -6.75
CA PRO A 5 8.52 10.94 -7.72
C PRO A 5 7.55 9.76 -7.79
N VAL A 6 8.06 8.52 -7.71
CA VAL A 6 7.20 7.33 -7.76
C VAL A 6 6.27 7.31 -6.56
N TRP A 7 6.79 7.48 -5.35
CA TRP A 7 5.98 7.48 -4.15
C TRP A 7 4.97 8.62 -4.13
N THR A 8 5.37 9.81 -4.61
CA THR A 8 4.43 10.94 -4.71
C THR A 8 3.27 10.60 -5.62
N THR A 9 3.55 10.00 -6.78
CA THR A 9 2.51 9.58 -7.71
C THR A 9 1.58 8.56 -7.06
N LEU A 10 2.14 7.57 -6.36
CA LEU A 10 1.35 6.53 -5.71
C LEU A 10 0.47 7.11 -4.61
N TYR A 11 0.98 8.06 -3.83
CA TYR A 11 0.17 8.69 -2.79
C TYR A 11 -0.97 9.50 -3.38
N ILE A 12 -0.75 10.16 -4.53
CA ILE A 12 -1.82 10.87 -5.22
C ILE A 12 -2.90 9.90 -5.68
N LEU A 13 -2.51 8.76 -6.27
CA LEU A 13 -3.46 7.74 -6.68
C LEU A 13 -4.23 7.18 -5.49
N MET A 14 -3.55 6.94 -4.37
CA MET A 14 -4.20 6.48 -3.15
C MET A 14 -5.24 7.48 -2.65
N GLY A 15 -4.90 8.77 -2.68
CA GLY A 15 -5.82 9.82 -2.26
C GLY A 15 -7.07 9.87 -3.13
N ILE A 16 -6.90 9.73 -4.44
CA ILE A 16 -8.03 9.71 -5.37
C ILE A 16 -8.89 8.48 -5.11
N ALA A 17 -8.26 7.31 -4.92
CA ALA A 17 -9.00 6.08 -4.65
C ALA A 17 -9.81 6.20 -3.35
N LEU A 18 -9.20 6.75 -2.31
CA LEU A 18 -9.87 6.95 -1.03
C LEU A 18 -11.06 7.90 -1.18
N TYR A 19 -10.89 8.98 -1.95
CA TYR A 19 -11.96 9.93 -2.20
C TYR A 19 -13.15 9.26 -2.90
N LEU A 20 -12.87 8.43 -3.90
CA LEU A 20 -13.93 7.71 -4.62
C LEU A 20 -14.71 6.79 -3.70
N VAL A 21 -14.02 6.11 -2.77
CA VAL A 21 -14.68 5.27 -1.78
C VAL A 21 -15.48 6.12 -0.79
N TRP A 22 -14.89 7.22 -0.32
CA TRP A 22 -15.50 8.09 0.67
C TRP A 22 -16.84 8.65 0.18
N LYS A 23 -16.89 9.09 -1.07
CA LYS A 23 -18.09 9.72 -1.62
C LYS A 23 -19.09 8.71 -2.18
N SER A 24 -18.78 7.41 -2.17
CA SER A 24 -19.67 6.41 -2.73
C SER A 24 -20.94 6.25 -1.92
N THR A 25 -21.97 5.61 -2.53
CA THR A 25 -23.23 5.32 -1.86
C THR A 25 -23.26 3.93 -1.25
N ALA A 26 -22.11 3.26 -1.15
CA ALA A 26 -22.02 1.93 -0.57
C ALA A 26 -22.47 1.93 0.89
N THR A 27 -22.87 0.75 1.40
CA THR A 27 -23.29 0.64 2.80
C THR A 27 -22.17 1.08 3.74
N ALA A 28 -22.55 1.63 4.89
CA ALA A 28 -21.57 2.12 5.86
C ALA A 28 -20.63 1.03 6.32
N SER A 29 -21.12 -0.19 6.49
CA SER A 29 -20.32 -1.32 6.96
C SER A 29 -19.18 -1.66 5.97
N ILE A 30 -19.50 -1.77 4.69
CA ILE A 30 -18.50 -2.07 3.66
C ILE A 30 -17.51 -0.92 3.53
N LYS A 31 -18.01 0.32 3.56
CA LYS A 31 -17.16 1.50 3.45
C LYS A 31 -16.20 1.60 4.63
N GLN A 32 -16.66 1.35 5.85
CA GLN A 32 -15.82 1.39 7.05
C GLN A 32 -14.72 0.35 6.98
N THR A 33 -15.04 -0.87 6.54
CA THR A 33 -14.04 -1.93 6.40
C THR A 33 -12.99 -1.55 5.37
N ALA A 34 -13.42 -1.01 4.24
CA ALA A 34 -12.49 -0.59 3.17
C ALA A 34 -11.55 0.51 3.66
N ILE A 35 -12.07 1.50 4.36
CA ILE A 35 -11.27 2.60 4.88
C ILE A 35 -10.32 2.10 5.97
N LEU A 36 -10.77 1.19 6.83
CA LEU A 36 -9.92 0.62 7.85
C LEU A 36 -8.73 -0.13 7.23
N LEU A 37 -8.98 -0.94 6.21
CA LEU A 37 -7.91 -1.64 5.51
C LEU A 37 -6.95 -0.66 4.86
N PHE A 38 -7.47 0.44 4.31
CA PHE A 38 -6.63 1.48 3.73
C PHE A 38 -5.71 2.09 4.80
N VAL A 39 -6.25 2.41 5.96
CA VAL A 39 -5.47 2.99 7.06
C VAL A 39 -4.40 2.00 7.55
N VAL A 40 -4.76 0.72 7.66
CA VAL A 40 -3.81 -0.31 8.09
C VAL A 40 -2.63 -0.39 7.12
N GLN A 41 -2.90 -0.46 5.80
CA GLN A 41 -1.81 -0.57 4.84
C GLN A 41 -0.96 0.70 4.81
N LEU A 42 -1.57 1.86 5.00
CA LEU A 42 -0.83 3.11 5.02
C LEU A 42 0.10 3.18 6.24
N THR A 43 -0.38 2.72 7.38
CA THR A 43 0.44 2.63 8.59
C THR A 43 1.62 1.68 8.39
N LEU A 44 1.38 0.52 7.79
CA LEU A 44 2.45 -0.44 7.50
C LEU A 44 3.45 0.14 6.49
N ASN A 45 2.97 0.91 5.51
CA ASN A 45 3.83 1.60 4.56
C ASN A 45 4.78 2.55 5.28
N PHE A 46 4.26 3.32 6.22
CA PHE A 46 5.06 4.27 6.99
C PHE A 46 6.13 3.53 7.81
N PHE A 47 5.77 2.45 8.48
CA PHE A 47 6.73 1.68 9.28
C PHE A 47 7.79 1.01 8.40
N TRP A 48 7.40 0.51 7.23
CA TRP A 48 8.39 -0.08 6.31
C TRP A 48 9.44 0.95 5.91
N SER A 49 9.01 2.17 5.59
CA SER A 49 9.93 3.24 5.21
C SER A 49 10.94 3.51 6.33
N ILE A 50 10.48 3.54 7.57
CA ILE A 50 11.37 3.75 8.72
C ILE A 50 12.34 2.59 8.87
N LEU A 51 11.87 1.35 8.82
CA LEU A 51 12.71 0.18 9.01
C LEU A 51 13.76 0.05 7.91
N PHE A 52 13.35 0.32 6.67
CA PHE A 52 14.23 0.11 5.52
C PHE A 52 15.23 1.24 5.35
N PHE A 53 14.76 2.49 5.40
CA PHE A 53 15.60 3.63 5.09
C PHE A 53 16.31 4.22 6.30
N LYS A 54 15.63 4.34 7.43
CA LYS A 54 16.21 4.99 8.60
C LYS A 54 17.07 4.04 9.43
N PHE A 55 16.54 2.86 9.73
CA PHE A 55 17.25 1.89 10.58
C PHE A 55 18.01 0.83 9.80
N GLN A 56 17.75 0.74 8.49
CA GLN A 56 18.41 -0.23 7.60
C GLN A 56 18.27 -1.67 8.09
N LEU A 57 17.15 -1.98 8.76
CA LEU A 57 16.84 -3.33 9.25
C LEU A 57 16.15 -4.11 8.13
N THR A 58 16.91 -4.51 7.12
CA THR A 58 16.36 -5.08 5.89
C THR A 58 15.61 -6.40 6.11
N GLY A 59 16.05 -7.20 7.08
CA GLY A 59 15.35 -8.46 7.40
C GLY A 59 13.96 -8.19 7.99
N TRP A 60 13.89 -7.29 8.97
CA TRP A 60 12.62 -6.90 9.57
C TRP A 60 11.74 -6.15 8.59
N ALA A 61 12.36 -5.31 7.74
CA ALA A 61 11.62 -4.60 6.71
C ALA A 61 10.99 -5.56 5.71
N PHE A 62 11.67 -6.67 5.39
CA PHE A 62 11.12 -7.66 4.48
C PHE A 62 9.87 -8.32 5.05
N VAL A 63 9.90 -8.70 6.34
CA VAL A 63 8.71 -9.26 7.01
C VAL A 63 7.58 -8.25 6.97
N GLU A 64 7.87 -7.00 7.27
CA GLU A 64 6.87 -5.95 7.32
C GLU A 64 6.26 -5.66 5.94
N ILE A 65 7.07 -5.65 4.88
CA ILE A 65 6.56 -5.37 3.54
C ILE A 65 5.69 -6.52 3.02
N ILE A 66 5.93 -7.74 3.44
CA ILE A 66 5.05 -8.86 3.10
C ILE A 66 3.67 -8.66 3.74
N ALA A 67 3.63 -8.26 5.01
CA ALA A 67 2.38 -7.94 5.68
C ALA A 67 1.68 -6.76 5.00
N MET A 68 2.44 -5.73 4.63
CA MET A 68 1.91 -4.58 3.92
C MET A 68 1.32 -4.99 2.57
N TRP A 69 1.99 -5.86 1.84
CA TRP A 69 1.51 -6.32 0.54
C TRP A 69 0.15 -7.01 0.68
N GLY A 70 0.01 -7.87 1.70
CA GLY A 70 -1.27 -8.52 1.98
C GLY A 70 -2.36 -7.51 2.33
N ALA A 71 -2.03 -6.52 3.13
CA ALA A 71 -2.99 -5.46 3.50
C ALA A 71 -3.42 -4.65 2.26
N ILE A 72 -2.49 -4.37 1.35
CA ILE A 72 -2.81 -3.67 0.11
C ILE A 72 -3.74 -4.51 -0.75
N LEU A 73 -3.46 -5.80 -0.86
CA LEU A 73 -4.30 -6.70 -1.64
C LEU A 73 -5.73 -6.71 -1.11
N PHE A 74 -5.91 -6.84 0.21
CA PHE A 74 -7.25 -6.80 0.81
C PHE A 74 -7.91 -5.44 0.59
N THR A 75 -7.14 -4.36 0.67
CA THR A 75 -7.67 -3.02 0.40
C THR A 75 -8.21 -2.94 -1.04
N ILE A 76 -7.46 -3.46 -2.01
CA ILE A 76 -7.90 -3.47 -3.41
C ILE A 76 -9.18 -4.28 -3.57
N LEU A 77 -9.25 -5.46 -2.96
CA LEU A 77 -10.44 -6.31 -3.06
C LEU A 77 -11.67 -5.62 -2.48
N TRP A 78 -11.53 -4.97 -1.32
CA TRP A 78 -12.64 -4.27 -0.70
C TRP A 78 -13.03 -2.99 -1.44
N PHE A 79 -12.03 -2.25 -1.94
CA PHE A 79 -12.33 -1.08 -2.78
C PHE A 79 -13.05 -1.48 -4.05
N GLY A 80 -12.71 -2.66 -4.62
CA GLY A 80 -13.39 -3.15 -5.81
C GLY A 80 -14.87 -3.42 -5.59
N LYS A 81 -15.28 -3.74 -4.37
CA LYS A 81 -16.70 -3.93 -4.04
C LYS A 81 -17.47 -2.60 -4.07
N ILE A 82 -16.77 -1.49 -3.94
CA ILE A 82 -17.37 -0.16 -3.86
C ILE A 82 -17.20 0.57 -5.20
N SER A 83 -16.01 0.54 -5.77
CA SER A 83 -15.69 1.26 -6.98
C SER A 83 -14.54 0.54 -7.69
N SER A 84 -14.80 0.00 -8.89
CA SER A 84 -13.75 -0.65 -9.65
C SER A 84 -12.66 0.34 -10.06
N THR A 85 -13.01 1.59 -10.30
CA THR A 85 -12.03 2.63 -10.60
C THR A 85 -11.05 2.82 -9.44
N ALA A 86 -11.58 2.89 -8.21
CA ALA A 86 -10.72 3.04 -7.03
C ALA A 86 -9.77 1.86 -6.89
N ALA A 87 -10.26 0.62 -7.13
CA ALA A 87 -9.43 -0.56 -7.07
C ALA A 87 -8.30 -0.52 -8.11
N TRP A 88 -8.63 -0.13 -9.34
CA TRP A 88 -7.63 -0.04 -10.40
C TRP A 88 -6.58 1.03 -10.12
N LEU A 89 -6.94 2.10 -9.45
CA LEU A 89 -5.98 3.14 -9.08
C LEU A 89 -4.93 2.65 -8.10
N LEU A 90 -5.24 1.59 -7.35
CA LEU A 90 -4.29 1.00 -6.40
C LEU A 90 -3.43 -0.11 -7.02
N VAL A 91 -3.74 -0.56 -8.24
CA VAL A 91 -2.95 -1.61 -8.90
C VAL A 91 -1.50 -1.18 -9.12
N PRO A 92 -1.20 0.02 -9.62
CA PRO A 92 0.21 0.43 -9.72
C PRO A 92 0.93 0.40 -8.38
N TYR A 93 0.22 0.70 -7.30
CA TYR A 93 0.78 0.69 -5.97
C TYR A 93 1.22 -0.72 -5.56
N ILE A 94 0.35 -1.73 -5.73
CA ILE A 94 0.73 -3.10 -5.36
C ILE A 94 1.83 -3.64 -6.28
N CYS A 95 1.86 -3.23 -7.54
CA CYS A 95 2.94 -3.59 -8.46
C CYS A 95 4.26 -3.02 -7.97
N TRP A 96 4.28 -1.76 -7.55
CA TRP A 96 5.49 -1.13 -7.02
C TRP A 96 5.94 -1.79 -5.73
N VAL A 97 5.02 -2.11 -4.84
CA VAL A 97 5.34 -2.79 -3.57
C VAL A 97 5.88 -4.19 -3.84
N SER A 98 5.36 -4.89 -4.85
CA SER A 98 5.90 -6.18 -5.26
C SER A 98 7.37 -6.04 -5.69
N PHE A 99 7.66 -5.03 -6.50
CA PHE A 99 9.04 -4.74 -6.91
C PHE A 99 9.90 -4.39 -5.70
N ALA A 100 9.38 -3.54 -4.80
CA ALA A 100 10.11 -3.15 -3.60
C ALA A 100 10.38 -4.34 -2.69
N SER A 101 9.46 -5.32 -2.64
CA SER A 101 9.65 -6.53 -1.87
C SER A 101 10.83 -7.36 -2.41
N LEU A 102 10.91 -7.49 -3.74
CA LEU A 102 12.02 -8.19 -4.36
C LEU A 102 13.33 -7.46 -4.12
N LEU A 103 13.32 -6.15 -4.22
CA LEU A 103 14.49 -5.33 -3.96
C LEU A 103 14.94 -5.47 -2.51
N ASN A 104 14.00 -5.42 -1.58
CA ASN A 104 14.28 -5.56 -0.16
C ASN A 104 14.90 -6.94 0.14
N TYR A 105 14.33 -7.98 -0.45
CA TYR A 105 14.86 -9.34 -0.28
C TYR A 105 16.28 -9.45 -0.81
N SER A 106 16.54 -8.88 -2.00
CA SER A 106 17.86 -8.92 -2.61
C SER A 106 18.89 -8.21 -1.74
N ILE A 107 18.55 -7.03 -1.22
CA ILE A 107 19.45 -6.28 -0.37
C ILE A 107 19.74 -7.05 0.92
N TRP A 108 18.71 -7.66 1.52
CA TRP A 108 18.87 -8.43 2.74
C TRP A 108 19.77 -9.64 2.52
N LYS A 109 19.59 -10.35 1.40
CA LYS A 109 20.40 -11.54 1.11
C LYS A 109 21.86 -11.20 0.79
N LEU A 110 22.12 -10.02 0.26
CA LEU A 110 23.47 -9.59 -0.07
C LEU A 110 24.25 -9.05 1.13
N ASN A 111 23.55 -8.72 2.19
CA ASN A 111 24.20 -8.32 3.44
C ASN A 111 24.38 -9.52 4.38
#